data_dc6dabd97c5da3115150ca2e14159a15
#
_entry.id   dc6dabd97c5da3115150ca2e14159a15
#
_cell.length_a   1.000
_cell.length_b   1.000
_cell.length_c   1.000
_cell.angle_alpha   90.00
_cell.angle_beta   90.00
_cell.angle_gamma   90.00
#
_symmetry.space_group_name_H-M   'P 1'
#
loop_
_entity.id
_entity.type
_entity.pdbx_description
1 polymer ?
#
loop_
_entity_poly.entity_id
_entity_poly.type
_entity_poly.pdbx_seq_one_letter_code
_entity_poly.pdbx_strand_id
1 'polypeptide(L)'
;IVYGISSFGLSQDLSITRKEAAEYIENYFETYPKIKGFLDGLVADGKEKGYVSTMLGRRRPIPELKSGNFMQRSFGERVAMNSPIQGTAADIIKIAMNRVYQRLKQEGLQSRLVLQVHDELLIETKKEELEIVSRILEEEMKGAAHLSVELDVDMHEGNSWYEAK
;
A
#
# COMPACT_ATOMS: atom_id res chain seq x y z
N ILE A 1 -0.49 1.23 -14.47
CA ILE A 1 0.84 1.11 -15.10
C ILE A 1 1.86 0.73 -14.04
N VAL A 2 1.97 1.47 -12.93
CA VAL A 2 2.95 1.24 -11.84
C VAL A 2 2.96 -0.19 -11.30
N TYR A 3 1.83 -0.87 -11.33
CA TYR A 3 1.72 -2.27 -10.87
C TYR A 3 2.02 -3.31 -11.95
N GLY A 4 2.65 -2.89 -13.07
CA GLY A 4 3.12 -3.81 -14.11
C GLY A 4 2.02 -4.37 -15.02
N ILE A 5 0.99 -3.58 -15.31
CA ILE A 5 0.00 -3.96 -16.32
C ILE A 5 0.66 -4.07 -17.70
N SER A 6 0.30 -5.11 -18.44
CA SER A 6 0.76 -5.25 -19.82
C SER A 6 -0.04 -4.36 -20.78
N SER A 7 0.53 -4.06 -21.97
CA SER A 7 -0.21 -3.35 -23.02
C SER A 7 -1.50 -4.08 -23.44
N PHE A 8 -1.54 -5.40 -23.32
CA PHE A 8 -2.76 -6.17 -23.52
C PHE A 8 -3.79 -5.90 -22.42
N GLY A 9 -3.40 -5.99 -21.14
CA GLY A 9 -4.29 -5.70 -20.01
C GLY A 9 -4.85 -4.28 -20.09
N LEU A 10 -3.96 -3.29 -20.27
CA LEU A 10 -4.35 -1.89 -20.37
C LEU A 10 -5.29 -1.62 -21.57
N SER A 11 -5.08 -2.30 -22.70
CA SER A 11 -5.96 -2.17 -23.86
C SER A 11 -7.38 -2.69 -23.61
N GLN A 12 -7.51 -3.76 -22.80
CA GLN A 12 -8.81 -4.29 -22.39
C GLN A 12 -9.52 -3.36 -21.41
N ASP A 13 -8.78 -2.85 -20.41
CA ASP A 13 -9.34 -1.97 -19.38
C ASP A 13 -9.85 -0.64 -19.94
N LEU A 14 -9.12 -0.06 -20.92
CA LEU A 14 -9.45 1.23 -21.53
C LEU A 14 -10.24 1.11 -22.83
N SER A 15 -10.49 -0.09 -23.33
CA SER A 15 -11.14 -0.33 -24.63
C SER A 15 -10.44 0.38 -25.81
N ILE A 16 -9.10 0.37 -25.81
CA ILE A 16 -8.24 0.94 -26.84
C ILE A 16 -7.43 -0.16 -27.54
N THR A 17 -6.73 0.19 -28.62
CA THR A 17 -5.84 -0.75 -29.28
C THR A 17 -4.62 -1.07 -28.43
N ARG A 18 -4.04 -2.27 -28.62
CA ARG A 18 -2.81 -2.66 -27.93
C ARG A 18 -1.62 -1.73 -28.23
N LYS A 19 -1.62 -1.12 -29.44
CA LYS A 19 -0.60 -0.17 -29.85
C LYS A 19 -0.72 1.13 -29.03
N GLU A 20 -1.91 1.70 -28.93
CA GLU A 20 -2.17 2.88 -28.11
C GLU A 20 -1.84 2.62 -26.63
N ALA A 21 -2.24 1.46 -26.10
CA ALA A 21 -1.90 1.07 -24.74
C ALA A 21 -0.38 0.99 -24.51
N ALA A 22 0.39 0.49 -25.49
CA ALA A 22 1.84 0.47 -25.42
C ALA A 22 2.44 1.89 -25.42
N GLU A 23 1.93 2.77 -26.30
CA GLU A 23 2.34 4.18 -26.35
C GLU A 23 2.01 4.93 -25.03
N TYR A 24 0.87 4.66 -24.40
CA TYR A 24 0.54 5.22 -23.07
C TYR A 24 1.54 4.77 -22.00
N ILE A 25 1.91 3.49 -21.98
CA ILE A 25 2.88 2.97 -21.02
C ILE A 25 4.26 3.60 -21.24
N GLU A 26 4.69 3.73 -22.51
CA GLU A 26 5.97 4.34 -22.87
C GLU A 26 6.02 5.81 -22.45
N ASN A 27 5.03 6.62 -22.86
CA ASN A 27 4.90 8.02 -22.50
C ASN A 27 4.87 8.24 -20.97
N TYR A 28 4.20 7.35 -20.24
CA TYR A 28 4.19 7.41 -18.77
C TYR A 28 5.61 7.27 -18.20
N PHE A 29 6.37 6.29 -18.67
CA PHE A 29 7.72 6.06 -18.16
C PHE A 29 8.75 7.07 -18.71
N GLU A 30 8.52 7.67 -19.87
CA GLU A 30 9.31 8.82 -20.34
C GLU A 30 9.07 10.04 -19.45
N THR A 31 7.82 10.29 -19.05
CA THR A 31 7.48 11.37 -18.14
C THR A 31 8.03 11.15 -16.73
N TYR A 32 8.04 9.89 -16.27
CA TYR A 32 8.47 9.51 -14.92
C TYR A 32 9.63 8.49 -14.93
N PRO A 33 10.80 8.84 -15.45
CA PRO A 33 11.90 7.86 -15.64
C PRO A 33 12.44 7.27 -14.34
N LYS A 34 12.33 8.02 -13.22
CA LYS A 34 12.74 7.52 -11.89
C LYS A 34 11.83 6.39 -11.40
N ILE A 35 10.54 6.41 -11.73
CA ILE A 35 9.60 5.34 -11.40
C ILE A 35 10.00 4.08 -12.15
N LYS A 36 10.28 4.20 -13.45
CA LYS A 36 10.76 3.06 -14.26
C LYS A 36 12.04 2.45 -13.66
N GLY A 37 13.03 3.28 -13.39
CA GLY A 37 14.31 2.82 -12.81
C GLY A 37 14.13 2.14 -11.46
N PHE A 38 13.22 2.62 -10.62
CA PHE A 38 12.89 2.00 -9.34
C PHE A 38 12.26 0.60 -9.53
N LEU A 39 11.26 0.48 -10.40
CA LEU A 39 10.56 -0.77 -10.66
C LEU A 39 11.50 -1.82 -11.29
N ASP A 40 12.31 -1.42 -12.27
CA ASP A 40 13.32 -2.28 -12.89
C ASP A 40 14.35 -2.75 -11.84
N GLY A 41 14.75 -1.86 -10.92
CA GLY A 41 15.62 -2.17 -9.80
C GLY A 41 15.05 -3.23 -8.86
N LEU A 42 13.76 -3.13 -8.51
CA LEU A 42 13.10 -4.14 -7.68
C LEU A 42 13.10 -5.52 -8.33
N VAL A 43 12.88 -5.59 -9.64
CA VAL A 43 12.92 -6.85 -10.38
C VAL A 43 14.34 -7.41 -10.43
N ALA A 44 15.34 -6.57 -10.69
CA ALA A 44 16.76 -6.98 -10.73
C ALA A 44 17.22 -7.52 -9.37
N ASP A 45 16.95 -6.78 -8.30
CA ASP A 45 17.23 -7.18 -6.92
C ASP A 45 16.53 -8.50 -6.55
N GLY A 46 15.26 -8.63 -6.93
CA GLY A 46 14.49 -9.85 -6.70
C GLY A 46 15.08 -11.08 -7.42
N LYS A 47 15.55 -10.90 -8.65
CA LYS A 47 16.23 -11.96 -9.41
C LYS A 47 17.55 -12.39 -8.75
N GLU A 48 18.33 -11.43 -8.27
CA GLU A 48 19.61 -11.69 -7.60
C GLU A 48 19.40 -12.37 -6.23
N LYS A 49 18.62 -11.73 -5.36
CA LYS A 49 18.43 -12.13 -3.95
C LYS A 49 17.45 -13.30 -3.78
N GLY A 50 16.53 -13.50 -4.74
CA GLY A 50 15.43 -14.47 -4.65
C GLY A 50 14.25 -13.99 -3.81
N TYR A 51 14.27 -12.75 -3.34
CA TYR A 51 13.20 -12.11 -2.59
C TYR A 51 13.21 -10.60 -2.80
N VAL A 52 12.09 -9.94 -2.50
CA VAL A 52 12.01 -8.48 -2.33
C VAL A 52 11.64 -8.17 -0.89
N SER A 53 11.85 -6.91 -0.46
CA SER A 53 11.54 -6.48 0.91
C SER A 53 10.80 -5.15 0.94
N THR A 54 9.99 -4.96 1.99
CA THR A 54 9.37 -3.68 2.30
C THR A 54 10.41 -2.69 2.84
N MET A 55 10.04 -1.43 2.99
CA MET A 55 10.89 -0.41 3.65
C MET A 55 11.29 -0.82 5.07
N LEU A 56 10.46 -1.61 5.77
CA LEU A 56 10.71 -2.08 7.14
C LEU A 56 11.38 -3.47 7.18
N GLY A 57 11.86 -3.97 6.04
CA GLY A 57 12.66 -5.20 5.97
C GLY A 57 11.87 -6.50 5.94
N ARG A 58 10.53 -6.46 5.82
CA ARG A 58 9.72 -7.67 5.64
C ARG A 58 10.02 -8.27 4.28
N ARG A 59 10.43 -9.53 4.22
CA ARG A 59 10.84 -10.21 2.99
C ARG A 59 9.73 -11.05 2.39
N ARG A 60 9.63 -11.01 1.05
CA ARG A 60 8.78 -11.90 0.25
C ARG A 60 9.64 -12.68 -0.74
N PRO A 61 9.83 -14.00 -0.56
CA PRO A 61 10.48 -14.86 -1.54
C PRO A 61 9.69 -14.91 -2.84
N ILE A 62 10.38 -14.91 -3.99
CA ILE A 62 9.75 -14.96 -5.32
C ILE A 62 10.53 -15.96 -6.19
N PRO A 63 10.32 -17.28 -5.98
CA PRO A 63 10.99 -18.30 -6.77
C PRO A 63 10.63 -18.26 -8.26
N GLU A 64 9.46 -17.70 -8.60
CA GLU A 64 8.97 -17.55 -9.96
C GLU A 64 9.90 -16.72 -10.85
N LEU A 65 10.67 -15.79 -10.29
CA LEU A 65 11.63 -14.98 -11.04
C LEU A 65 12.72 -15.80 -11.75
N LYS A 66 13.01 -17.00 -11.23
CA LYS A 66 14.00 -17.93 -11.79
C LYS A 66 13.38 -19.02 -12.66
N SER A 67 12.06 -18.99 -12.87
CA SER A 67 11.36 -19.99 -13.68
C SER A 67 11.75 -19.90 -15.17
N GLY A 68 11.94 -21.06 -15.81
CA GLY A 68 12.09 -21.16 -17.26
C GLY A 68 10.79 -20.85 -18.02
N ASN A 69 9.63 -20.94 -17.36
CA ASN A 69 8.34 -20.64 -17.94
C ASN A 69 8.12 -19.12 -17.98
N PHE A 70 7.87 -18.58 -19.18
CA PHE A 70 7.64 -17.14 -19.39
C PHE A 70 6.47 -16.58 -18.55
N MET A 71 5.36 -17.30 -18.47
CA MET A 71 4.17 -16.84 -17.73
C MET A 71 4.45 -16.74 -16.23
N GLN A 72 5.13 -17.74 -15.65
CA GLN A 72 5.52 -17.73 -14.25
C GLN A 72 6.53 -16.60 -13.97
N ARG A 73 7.54 -16.44 -14.84
CA ARG A 73 8.52 -15.38 -14.68
C ARG A 73 7.88 -13.99 -14.76
N SER A 74 6.98 -13.75 -15.72
CA SER A 74 6.25 -12.49 -15.85
C SER A 74 5.36 -12.21 -14.63
N PHE A 75 4.73 -13.26 -14.07
CA PHE A 75 4.02 -13.14 -12.79
C PHE A 75 4.97 -12.75 -11.65
N GLY A 76 6.12 -13.41 -11.54
CA GLY A 76 7.14 -13.09 -10.53
C GLY A 76 7.65 -11.64 -10.63
N GLU A 77 7.83 -11.11 -11.83
CA GLU A 77 8.23 -9.71 -12.05
C GLU A 77 7.16 -8.73 -11.53
N ARG A 78 5.88 -8.99 -11.78
CA ARG A 78 4.79 -8.16 -11.20
C ARG A 78 4.74 -8.27 -9.68
N VAL A 79 4.93 -9.45 -9.13
CA VAL A 79 5.00 -9.65 -7.68
C VAL A 79 6.19 -8.87 -7.08
N ALA A 80 7.34 -8.86 -7.76
CA ALA A 80 8.52 -8.12 -7.33
C ALA A 80 8.29 -6.59 -7.30
N MET A 81 7.60 -6.05 -8.28
CA MET A 81 7.25 -4.62 -8.33
C MET A 81 6.22 -4.22 -7.27
N ASN A 82 5.21 -5.04 -7.05
CA ASN A 82 4.07 -4.71 -6.19
C ASN A 82 4.34 -4.95 -4.70
N SER A 83 5.01 -6.04 -4.36
CA SER A 83 5.12 -6.48 -2.96
C SER A 83 5.84 -5.50 -2.04
N PRO A 84 6.91 -4.81 -2.44
CA PRO A 84 7.54 -3.81 -1.58
C PRO A 84 6.60 -2.63 -1.27
N ILE A 85 5.83 -2.18 -2.24
CA ILE A 85 4.93 -1.02 -2.11
C ILE A 85 3.73 -1.41 -1.22
N GLN A 86 2.98 -2.45 -1.62
CA GLN A 86 1.81 -2.92 -0.87
C GLN A 86 2.18 -3.44 0.52
N GLY A 87 3.32 -4.13 0.63
CA GLY A 87 3.83 -4.61 1.90
C GLY A 87 4.24 -3.48 2.85
N THR A 88 4.83 -2.39 2.32
CA THR A 88 5.16 -1.21 3.11
C THR A 88 3.88 -0.52 3.62
N ALA A 89 2.86 -0.36 2.79
CA ALA A 89 1.56 0.15 3.22
C ALA A 89 0.97 -0.70 4.35
N ALA A 90 1.01 -2.04 4.21
CA ALA A 90 0.56 -2.96 5.25
C ALA A 90 1.39 -2.88 6.55
N ASP A 91 2.67 -2.58 6.46
CA ASP A 91 3.52 -2.38 7.63
C ASP A 91 3.19 -1.05 8.34
N ILE A 92 2.96 0.03 7.58
CA ILE A 92 2.59 1.35 8.10
C ILE A 92 1.26 1.28 8.87
N ILE A 93 0.21 0.71 8.27
CA ILE A 93 -1.08 0.63 8.96
C ILE A 93 -1.02 -0.23 10.23
N LYS A 94 -0.18 -1.27 10.28
CA LYS A 94 0.03 -2.06 11.50
C LYS A 94 0.74 -1.28 12.59
N ILE A 95 1.68 -0.43 12.23
CA ILE A 95 2.33 0.47 13.19
C ILE A 95 1.30 1.46 13.74
N ALA A 96 0.54 2.10 12.85
CA ALA A 96 -0.54 3.02 13.23
C ALA A 96 -1.53 2.34 14.18
N MET A 97 -2.04 1.16 13.80
CA MET A 97 -2.97 0.36 14.59
C MET A 97 -2.44 0.10 16.01
N ASN A 98 -1.19 -0.33 16.12
CA ASN A 98 -0.58 -0.61 17.43
C ASN A 98 -0.42 0.67 18.28
N ARG A 99 -0.02 1.79 17.68
CA ARG A 99 0.13 3.07 18.37
C ARG A 99 -1.22 3.62 18.84
N VAL A 100 -2.23 3.61 17.97
CA VAL A 100 -3.61 3.99 18.34
C VAL A 100 -4.09 3.14 19.52
N TYR A 101 -3.98 1.82 19.44
CA TYR A 101 -4.38 0.92 20.51
C TYR A 101 -3.66 1.25 21.84
N GLN A 102 -2.35 1.44 21.80
CA GLN A 102 -1.56 1.78 22.99
C GLN A 102 -1.99 3.13 23.56
N ARG A 103 -2.21 4.12 22.72
CA ARG A 103 -2.60 5.46 23.12
C ARG A 103 -3.98 5.49 23.78
N LEU A 104 -4.96 4.78 23.20
CA LEU A 104 -6.31 4.63 23.80
C LEU A 104 -6.21 4.04 25.22
N LYS A 105 -5.34 3.05 25.43
CA LYS A 105 -5.12 2.45 26.75
C LYS A 105 -4.42 3.39 27.74
N GLN A 106 -3.40 4.12 27.30
CA GLN A 106 -2.64 5.05 28.14
C GLN A 106 -3.50 6.22 28.63
N GLU A 107 -4.40 6.71 27.78
CA GLU A 107 -5.35 7.78 28.12
C GLU A 107 -6.54 7.26 28.96
N GLY A 108 -6.62 5.94 29.21
CA GLY A 108 -7.69 5.35 30.00
C GLY A 108 -9.07 5.38 29.36
N LEU A 109 -9.12 5.49 28.01
CA LEU A 109 -10.36 5.60 27.27
C LEU A 109 -11.12 4.26 27.22
N GLN A 110 -12.45 4.36 27.13
CA GLN A 110 -13.32 3.19 26.98
C GLN A 110 -13.62 2.86 25.52
N SER A 111 -13.30 3.78 24.62
CA SER A 111 -13.34 3.58 23.17
C SER A 111 -12.39 2.47 22.75
N ARG A 112 -12.76 1.73 21.69
CA ARG A 112 -12.06 0.49 21.31
C ARG A 112 -11.76 0.47 19.82
N LEU A 113 -10.53 0.18 19.46
CA LEU A 113 -10.17 -0.22 18.11
C LEU A 113 -10.79 -1.60 17.83
N VAL A 114 -11.71 -1.67 16.87
CA VAL A 114 -12.47 -2.90 16.59
C VAL A 114 -12.07 -3.59 15.30
N LEU A 115 -11.60 -2.84 14.29
CA LEU A 115 -11.31 -3.39 12.99
C LEU A 115 -10.22 -2.62 12.26
N GLN A 116 -9.40 -3.34 11.48
CA GLN A 116 -8.49 -2.79 10.49
C GLN A 116 -8.81 -3.45 9.15
N VAL A 117 -9.11 -2.64 8.13
CA VAL A 117 -9.41 -3.10 6.77
C VAL A 117 -8.61 -2.26 5.80
N HIS A 118 -7.77 -2.92 4.98
CA HIS A 118 -6.85 -2.25 4.06
C HIS A 118 -6.02 -1.14 4.73
N ASP A 119 -6.40 0.11 4.55
CA ASP A 119 -5.80 1.34 5.07
C ASP A 119 -6.69 2.07 6.09
N GLU A 120 -7.80 1.46 6.49
CA GLU A 120 -8.75 2.00 7.45
C GLU A 120 -8.56 1.41 8.85
N LEU A 121 -8.74 2.24 9.88
CA LEU A 121 -8.90 1.84 11.28
C LEU A 121 -10.28 2.25 11.77
N LEU A 122 -11.06 1.31 12.25
CA LEU A 122 -12.40 1.55 12.79
C LEU A 122 -12.37 1.48 14.31
N ILE A 123 -12.87 2.54 14.97
CA ILE A 123 -12.93 2.67 16.42
C ILE A 123 -14.39 2.82 16.84
N GLU A 124 -14.84 1.93 17.72
CA GLU A 124 -16.09 2.12 18.45
C GLU A 124 -15.85 3.17 19.53
N THR A 125 -16.44 4.36 19.35
CA THR A 125 -16.11 5.54 20.14
C THR A 125 -17.28 5.95 21.03
N LYS A 126 -17.01 6.16 22.33
CA LYS A 126 -17.94 6.84 23.20
C LYS A 126 -18.09 8.31 22.79
N LYS A 127 -19.32 8.84 22.80
CA LYS A 127 -19.59 10.20 22.35
C LYS A 127 -18.78 11.25 23.10
N GLU A 128 -18.56 11.03 24.40
CA GLU A 128 -17.80 11.94 25.26
C GLU A 128 -16.28 11.89 24.99
N GLU A 129 -15.82 10.84 24.31
CA GLU A 129 -14.40 10.63 23.97
C GLU A 129 -14.09 10.98 22.51
N LEU A 130 -15.09 11.40 21.72
CA LEU A 130 -14.95 11.56 20.28
C LEU A 130 -13.78 12.48 19.89
N GLU A 131 -13.69 13.66 20.51
CA GLU A 131 -12.65 14.64 20.18
C GLU A 131 -11.23 14.11 20.47
N ILE A 132 -11.05 13.45 21.59
CA ILE A 132 -9.74 12.88 21.96
C ILE A 132 -9.38 11.68 21.08
N VAL A 133 -10.35 10.82 20.75
CA VAL A 133 -10.15 9.67 19.87
C VAL A 133 -9.80 10.11 18.46
N SER A 134 -10.49 11.10 17.91
CA SER A 134 -10.20 11.66 16.58
C SER A 134 -8.79 12.22 16.51
N ARG A 135 -8.37 12.98 17.51
CA ARG A 135 -6.99 13.50 17.59
C ARG A 135 -5.94 12.38 17.69
N ILE A 136 -6.18 11.36 18.51
CA ILE A 136 -5.28 10.21 18.63
C ILE A 136 -5.16 9.48 17.28
N LEU A 137 -6.29 9.24 16.62
CA LEU A 137 -6.31 8.54 15.34
C LEU A 137 -5.50 9.30 14.29
N GLU A 138 -5.72 10.60 14.15
CA GLU A 138 -5.00 11.45 13.20
C GLU A 138 -3.49 11.49 13.50
N GLU A 139 -3.09 11.78 14.73
CA GLU A 139 -1.70 11.89 15.13
C GLU A 139 -0.94 10.58 14.90
N GLU A 140 -1.50 9.45 15.33
CA GLU A 140 -0.82 8.16 15.25
C GLU A 140 -0.80 7.56 13.84
N MET A 141 -1.81 7.83 13.02
CA MET A 141 -1.82 7.41 11.61
C MET A 141 -0.85 8.28 10.79
N LYS A 142 -0.89 9.60 10.89
CA LYS A 142 0.05 10.50 10.20
C LYS A 142 1.49 10.25 10.64
N GLY A 143 1.70 10.01 11.93
CA GLY A 143 3.01 9.73 12.51
C GLY A 143 3.54 8.31 12.31
N ALA A 144 2.78 7.40 11.67
CA ALA A 144 3.16 5.99 11.56
C ALA A 144 4.41 5.74 10.71
N ALA A 145 4.70 6.62 9.75
CA ALA A 145 5.92 6.57 8.94
C ALA A 145 6.43 7.98 8.64
N HIS A 146 7.75 8.10 8.51
CA HIS A 146 8.40 9.34 8.05
C HIS A 146 8.77 9.18 6.58
N LEU A 147 7.94 9.74 5.70
CA LEU A 147 8.13 9.73 4.26
C LEU A 147 8.50 11.13 3.76
N SER A 148 8.99 11.22 2.52
CA SER A 148 9.25 12.52 1.86
C SER A 148 7.96 13.29 1.56
N VAL A 149 6.82 12.59 1.56
CA VAL A 149 5.48 13.14 1.39
C VAL A 149 4.72 12.85 2.67
N GLU A 150 3.99 13.82 3.19
CA GLU A 150 3.15 13.62 4.36
C GLU A 150 2.04 12.61 4.08
N LEU A 151 1.74 11.80 5.09
CA LEU A 151 0.57 10.92 5.07
C LEU A 151 -0.65 11.76 5.42
N ASP A 152 -1.62 11.81 4.53
CA ASP A 152 -2.92 12.42 4.81
C ASP A 152 -3.89 11.39 5.34
N VAL A 153 -4.81 11.82 6.21
CA VAL A 153 -5.80 10.96 6.87
C VAL A 153 -7.16 11.63 6.81
N ASP A 154 -8.08 10.98 6.10
CA ASP A 154 -9.48 11.34 6.11
C ASP A 154 -10.18 10.66 7.28
N MET A 155 -11.01 11.41 8.01
CA MET A 155 -11.79 10.89 9.13
C MET A 155 -13.28 11.15 8.92
N HIS A 156 -14.06 10.11 9.18
CA HIS A 156 -15.50 10.15 9.10
C HIS A 156 -16.13 9.56 10.36
N GLU A 157 -17.30 10.05 10.72
CA GLU A 157 -18.07 9.62 11.86
C GLU A 157 -19.45 9.14 11.43
N GLY A 158 -19.98 8.13 12.11
CA GLY A 158 -21.29 7.61 11.83
C GLY A 158 -21.77 6.65 12.92
N ASN A 159 -23.05 6.31 12.92
CA ASN A 159 -23.59 5.32 13.85
C ASN A 159 -23.34 3.88 13.39
N SER A 160 -22.76 3.72 12.22
CA SER A 160 -22.37 2.43 11.64
C SER A 160 -21.15 2.62 10.75
N TRP A 161 -20.42 1.54 10.47
CA TRP A 161 -19.29 1.58 9.52
C TRP A 161 -19.71 2.08 8.14
N TYR A 162 -20.94 1.77 7.70
CA TYR A 162 -21.45 2.25 6.41
C TYR A 162 -21.59 3.78 6.35
N GLU A 163 -21.99 4.41 7.47
CA GLU A 163 -22.11 5.86 7.56
C GLU A 163 -20.76 6.56 7.75
N ALA A 164 -19.80 5.89 8.38
CA ALA A 164 -18.44 6.38 8.65
C ALA A 164 -17.45 6.09 7.51
N LYS A 165 -17.92 5.73 6.30
CA LYS A 165 -17.09 5.39 5.16
C LYS A 165 -17.07 6.51 4.13
#